data_590636efc650a58afc48d81966fa08b2
#
_entry.id   590636efc650a58afc48d81966fa08b2
#
_cell.length_a   1.000
_cell.length_b   1.000
_cell.length_c   1.000
_cell.angle_alpha   90.00
_cell.angle_beta   90.00
_cell.angle_gamma   90.00
#
_symmetry.space_group_name_H-M   'P 1'
#
loop_
_entity.id
_entity.type
_entity.pdbx_description
1 polymer ?
#
loop_
_entity_poly.entity_id
_entity_poly.type
_entity_poly.pdbx_seq_one_letter_code
_entity_poly.pdbx_strand_id
1 'polypeptide(L)'
;MHRVVIVGGGAGGLELATRLGRKFGNRRLSVTLVDRNRTHIWKPLLHEVASGALSASHDAVEYIAHASRHGYRYRIGEVVGVDRAKRQVFVAPSFDDDGRQVIPPRVLGYDTLVMAVGSVSNDFGTPGAARHAISLDTAEQAARFNRRMIDACLRANAQYEQLSPGQLHCVIVGAGATGVELAAELHKSMREIASHNLDNIDFERLIRITIVEAGSRILPALPEQMARATARLLIKLGVQMRCGIKVTEVTEDGIRLGEKLFVPAELVVWAAGIKAPDFLRDLDGLETDRINRLVVDETLRAVGDEHVFAIGDCANCMLPGEDNALPPRAQTAHQQADHMVKVIATRLAGRAAPAYRYRDYGSVVSLADYGAFGSLIGGLKIEGLVARLVYRSLYKMHLKAVHGLAKTMLAAIGEIIVRRARPRIKLH
;
A
#
# COMPACT_ATOMS: atom_id res chain seq x y z
N MET A 1 -14.47 3.59 -31.35
CA MET A 1 -13.46 4.08 -30.37
C MET A 1 -13.13 2.93 -29.44
N HIS A 2 -11.88 2.54 -29.32
CA HIS A 2 -11.42 1.41 -28.52
C HIS A 2 -11.60 1.69 -27.02
N ARG A 3 -12.28 0.81 -26.28
CA ARG A 3 -12.62 0.97 -24.87
C ARG A 3 -11.58 0.27 -24.00
N VAL A 4 -10.87 1.03 -23.19
CA VAL A 4 -9.93 0.53 -22.18
C VAL A 4 -10.56 0.72 -20.80
N VAL A 5 -10.81 -0.38 -20.10
CA VAL A 5 -11.26 -0.36 -18.71
C VAL A 5 -10.07 -0.75 -17.81
N ILE A 6 -9.75 0.09 -16.85
CA ILE A 6 -8.72 -0.13 -15.86
C ILE A 6 -9.40 -0.30 -14.50
N VAL A 7 -9.19 -1.42 -13.84
CA VAL A 7 -9.78 -1.73 -12.54
C VAL A 7 -8.71 -1.59 -11.45
N GLY A 8 -8.94 -0.65 -10.54
CA GLY A 8 -8.02 -0.29 -9.48
C GLY A 8 -7.21 0.98 -9.81
N GLY A 9 -7.40 2.00 -8.98
CA GLY A 9 -6.73 3.31 -9.07
C GLY A 9 -5.46 3.42 -8.24
N GLY A 10 -4.81 2.31 -7.89
CA GLY A 10 -3.51 2.29 -7.23
C GLY A 10 -2.40 2.92 -8.09
N ALA A 11 -1.14 2.78 -7.66
CA ALA A 11 0.02 3.39 -8.34
C ALA A 11 0.04 3.08 -9.84
N GLY A 12 -0.09 1.80 -10.23
CA GLY A 12 -0.06 1.40 -11.63
C GLY A 12 -1.29 1.85 -12.42
N GLY A 13 -2.49 1.65 -11.89
CA GLY A 13 -3.75 1.93 -12.60
C GLY A 13 -3.99 3.43 -12.82
N LEU A 14 -3.75 4.27 -11.80
CA LEU A 14 -3.89 5.72 -11.92
C LEU A 14 -2.86 6.31 -12.92
N GLU A 15 -1.61 5.84 -12.85
CA GLU A 15 -0.59 6.29 -13.79
C GLU A 15 -0.90 5.85 -15.22
N LEU A 16 -1.36 4.62 -15.42
CA LEU A 16 -1.78 4.13 -16.73
C LEU A 16 -2.94 4.95 -17.30
N ALA A 17 -4.00 5.19 -16.52
CA ALA A 17 -5.15 5.99 -16.92
C ALA A 17 -4.71 7.42 -17.32
N THR A 18 -3.85 8.03 -16.50
CA THR A 18 -3.31 9.38 -16.74
C THR A 18 -2.52 9.45 -18.04
N ARG A 19 -1.62 8.48 -18.28
CA ARG A 19 -0.77 8.46 -19.49
C ARG A 19 -1.55 8.18 -20.74
N LEU A 20 -2.49 7.26 -20.70
CA LEU A 20 -3.37 6.94 -21.83
C LEU A 20 -4.27 8.14 -22.18
N GLY A 21 -4.87 8.77 -21.18
CA GLY A 21 -5.70 9.93 -21.38
C GLY A 21 -4.92 11.11 -21.98
N ARG A 22 -3.72 11.41 -21.48
CA ARG A 22 -2.85 12.45 -22.03
C ARG A 22 -2.37 12.15 -23.46
N LYS A 23 -2.01 10.91 -23.75
CA LYS A 23 -1.41 10.53 -25.03
C LYS A 23 -2.42 10.41 -26.16
N PHE A 24 -3.59 9.86 -25.87
CA PHE A 24 -4.58 9.54 -26.92
C PHE A 24 -5.84 10.41 -26.83
N GLY A 25 -6.10 11.02 -25.67
CA GLY A 25 -7.31 11.79 -25.40
C GLY A 25 -8.57 10.99 -25.69
N ASN A 26 -9.72 11.67 -25.75
CA ASN A 26 -11.00 11.04 -26.08
C ASN A 26 -11.22 10.82 -27.61
N ARG A 27 -10.17 10.94 -28.43
CA ARG A 27 -10.32 10.84 -29.91
C ARG A 27 -10.15 9.40 -30.40
N ARG A 28 -9.22 8.63 -29.83
CA ARG A 28 -8.91 7.26 -30.26
C ARG A 28 -9.25 6.21 -29.21
N LEU A 29 -9.16 6.56 -27.93
CA LEU A 29 -9.45 5.71 -26.80
C LEU A 29 -10.56 6.28 -25.92
N SER A 30 -11.41 5.38 -25.40
CA SER A 30 -12.26 5.67 -24.26
C SER A 30 -11.64 4.97 -23.04
N VAL A 31 -10.90 5.73 -22.23
CA VAL A 31 -10.27 5.19 -21.02
C VAL A 31 -11.19 5.40 -19.84
N THR A 32 -11.51 4.30 -19.14
CA THR A 32 -12.31 4.33 -17.90
C THR A 32 -11.52 3.70 -16.77
N LEU A 33 -11.29 4.46 -15.70
CA LEU A 33 -10.75 3.97 -14.43
C LEU A 33 -11.90 3.65 -13.49
N VAL A 34 -11.91 2.43 -12.93
CA VAL A 34 -12.88 2.01 -11.92
C VAL A 34 -12.14 1.78 -10.60
N ASP A 35 -12.56 2.44 -9.53
CA ASP A 35 -12.04 2.22 -8.18
C ASP A 35 -13.17 2.36 -7.15
N ARG A 36 -13.10 1.61 -6.07
CA ARG A 36 -14.07 1.67 -4.95
C ARG A 36 -13.93 2.93 -4.11
N ASN A 37 -12.74 3.55 -4.10
CA ASN A 37 -12.45 4.77 -3.36
C ASN A 37 -12.64 6.00 -4.23
N ARG A 38 -12.96 7.14 -3.63
CA ARG A 38 -13.07 8.45 -4.31
C ARG A 38 -11.72 9.10 -4.55
N THR A 39 -10.72 8.72 -3.77
CA THR A 39 -9.40 9.33 -3.75
C THR A 39 -8.31 8.27 -3.81
N HIS A 40 -7.15 8.67 -4.34
CA HIS A 40 -5.94 7.87 -4.32
C HIS A 40 -5.00 8.35 -3.23
N ILE A 41 -4.54 7.42 -2.41
CA ILE A 41 -3.37 7.59 -1.55
C ILE A 41 -2.31 6.59 -1.98
N TRP A 42 -1.08 7.03 -2.03
CA TRP A 42 0.03 6.17 -2.37
C TRP A 42 0.27 5.16 -1.24
N LYS A 43 -0.10 3.89 -1.48
CA LYS A 43 -0.11 2.82 -0.46
C LYS A 43 1.19 2.71 0.36
N PRO A 44 2.41 2.89 -0.20
CA PRO A 44 3.63 2.90 0.60
C PRO A 44 3.70 3.94 1.72
N LEU A 45 2.84 4.96 1.74
CA LEU A 45 2.77 5.97 2.80
C LEU A 45 1.68 5.71 3.86
N LEU A 46 0.97 4.58 3.80
CA LEU A 46 -0.10 4.30 4.77
C LEU A 46 0.41 4.18 6.21
N HIS A 47 1.65 3.79 6.43
CA HIS A 47 2.28 3.81 7.74
C HIS A 47 2.44 5.23 8.30
N GLU A 48 2.70 6.24 7.45
CA GLU A 48 2.73 7.66 7.84
C GLU A 48 1.33 8.18 8.17
N VAL A 49 0.29 7.69 7.48
CA VAL A 49 -1.12 7.99 7.82
C VAL A 49 -1.48 7.36 9.16
N ALA A 50 -1.10 6.09 9.37
CA ALA A 50 -1.37 5.37 10.62
C ALA A 50 -0.69 6.02 11.83
N SER A 51 0.50 6.58 11.65
CA SER A 51 1.20 7.32 12.70
C SER A 51 0.70 8.76 12.89
N GLY A 52 -0.11 9.30 11.98
CA GLY A 52 -0.55 10.70 12.00
C GLY A 52 0.45 11.69 11.38
N ALA A 53 1.59 11.21 10.87
CA ALA A 53 2.58 12.05 10.21
C ALA A 53 2.09 12.60 8.85
N LEU A 54 1.16 11.88 8.19
CA LEU A 54 0.53 12.27 6.94
C LEU A 54 -0.99 12.37 7.11
N SER A 55 -1.62 13.35 6.46
CA SER A 55 -3.08 13.50 6.46
C SER A 55 -3.69 12.90 5.20
N ALA A 56 -4.49 11.85 5.36
CA ALA A 56 -5.18 11.21 4.24
C ALA A 56 -6.03 12.18 3.43
N SER A 57 -6.65 13.18 4.05
CA SER A 57 -7.52 14.15 3.37
C SER A 57 -6.78 15.21 2.57
N HIS A 58 -5.55 15.58 2.94
CA HIS A 58 -4.79 16.63 2.29
C HIS A 58 -3.87 16.13 1.17
N ASP A 59 -3.40 14.88 1.30
CA ASP A 59 -2.38 14.32 0.41
C ASP A 59 -2.98 13.35 -0.62
N ALA A 60 -4.31 13.17 -0.59
CA ALA A 60 -5.03 12.33 -1.52
C ALA A 60 -5.28 13.01 -2.88
N VAL A 61 -5.25 12.22 -3.95
CA VAL A 61 -5.60 12.66 -5.30
C VAL A 61 -7.06 12.34 -5.57
N GLU A 62 -7.89 13.35 -5.74
CA GLU A 62 -9.30 13.24 -6.12
C GLU A 62 -9.45 12.67 -7.53
N TYR A 63 -10.00 11.47 -7.70
CA TYR A 63 -10.11 10.82 -9.02
C TYR A 63 -10.97 11.59 -10.00
N ILE A 64 -12.11 12.16 -9.58
CA ILE A 64 -13.03 12.88 -10.47
C ILE A 64 -12.35 14.10 -11.08
N ALA A 65 -11.76 14.95 -10.24
CA ALA A 65 -11.06 16.15 -10.67
C ALA A 65 -9.82 15.82 -11.52
N HIS A 66 -9.11 14.75 -11.15
CA HIS A 66 -7.95 14.28 -11.87
C HIS A 66 -8.31 13.75 -13.27
N ALA A 67 -9.36 12.92 -13.36
CA ALA A 67 -9.84 12.32 -14.60
C ALA A 67 -10.24 13.39 -15.64
N SER A 68 -11.00 14.40 -15.21
CA SER A 68 -11.41 15.53 -16.06
C SER A 68 -10.21 16.26 -16.68
N ARG A 69 -9.14 16.47 -15.89
CA ARG A 69 -7.93 17.19 -16.35
C ARG A 69 -7.03 16.35 -17.25
N HIS A 70 -7.16 15.02 -17.19
CA HIS A 70 -6.23 14.11 -17.88
C HIS A 70 -6.88 13.26 -18.97
N GLY A 71 -8.13 13.57 -19.36
CA GLY A 71 -8.77 12.97 -20.54
C GLY A 71 -9.13 11.49 -20.39
N TYR A 72 -9.45 11.04 -19.18
CA TYR A 72 -10.05 9.74 -18.90
C TYR A 72 -11.33 9.87 -18.07
N ARG A 73 -12.11 8.81 -17.94
CA ARG A 73 -13.34 8.78 -17.14
C ARG A 73 -13.07 8.04 -15.85
N TYR A 74 -13.59 8.54 -14.76
CA TYR A 74 -13.60 7.82 -13.49
C TYR A 74 -15.00 7.28 -13.20
N ARG A 75 -15.05 6.06 -12.66
CA ARG A 75 -16.28 5.39 -12.20
C ARG A 75 -16.03 4.82 -10.81
N ILE A 76 -16.70 5.39 -9.80
CA ILE A 76 -16.66 4.83 -8.44
C ILE A 76 -17.40 3.51 -8.42
N GLY A 77 -16.86 2.51 -7.74
CA GLY A 77 -17.50 1.23 -7.47
C GLY A 77 -16.51 0.09 -7.38
N GLU A 78 -16.96 -0.98 -6.74
CA GLU A 78 -16.20 -2.21 -6.60
C GLU A 78 -16.52 -3.15 -7.77
N VAL A 79 -15.50 -3.64 -8.44
CA VAL A 79 -15.64 -4.68 -9.46
C VAL A 79 -15.77 -6.02 -8.75
N VAL A 80 -16.85 -6.74 -9.09
CA VAL A 80 -17.20 -8.03 -8.46
C VAL A 80 -17.13 -9.21 -9.44
N GLY A 81 -16.91 -8.96 -10.72
CA GLY A 81 -16.78 -10.02 -11.70
C GLY A 81 -16.54 -9.50 -13.12
N VAL A 82 -16.26 -10.43 -14.01
CA VAL A 82 -16.03 -10.20 -15.44
C VAL A 82 -16.78 -11.28 -16.22
N ASP A 83 -17.35 -10.94 -17.37
CA ASP A 83 -17.79 -11.88 -18.41
C ASP A 83 -16.85 -11.68 -19.61
N ARG A 84 -15.92 -12.60 -19.79
CA ARG A 84 -14.89 -12.54 -20.84
C ARG A 84 -15.48 -12.74 -22.23
N ALA A 85 -16.45 -13.62 -22.36
CA ALA A 85 -17.12 -13.89 -23.65
C ALA A 85 -17.85 -12.66 -24.17
N LYS A 86 -18.53 -11.91 -23.30
CA LYS A 86 -19.23 -10.66 -23.64
C LYS A 86 -18.35 -9.43 -23.51
N ARG A 87 -17.14 -9.55 -22.96
CA ARG A 87 -16.21 -8.44 -22.64
C ARG A 87 -16.88 -7.38 -21.76
N GLN A 88 -17.40 -7.81 -20.63
CA GLN A 88 -18.12 -7.00 -19.67
C GLN A 88 -17.52 -7.11 -18.29
N VAL A 89 -17.47 -5.97 -17.57
CA VAL A 89 -17.06 -5.88 -16.16
C VAL A 89 -18.29 -5.53 -15.35
N PHE A 90 -18.54 -6.27 -14.27
CA PHE A 90 -19.63 -6.03 -13.34
C PHE A 90 -19.17 -5.18 -12.17
N VAL A 91 -19.82 -4.04 -11.96
CA VAL A 91 -19.56 -3.12 -10.87
C VAL A 91 -20.71 -3.16 -9.90
N ALA A 92 -20.43 -3.45 -8.63
CA ALA A 92 -21.42 -3.53 -7.56
C ALA A 92 -22.13 -2.19 -7.34
N PRO A 93 -23.35 -2.19 -6.75
CA PRO A 93 -24.00 -0.96 -6.30
C PRO A 93 -23.17 -0.29 -5.22
N SER A 94 -23.29 1.04 -5.11
CA SER A 94 -22.66 1.80 -4.01
C SER A 94 -23.73 2.34 -3.08
N PHE A 95 -23.44 2.36 -1.79
CA PHE A 95 -24.34 2.80 -0.73
C PHE A 95 -23.71 3.99 0.02
N ASP A 96 -24.56 4.83 0.62
CA ASP A 96 -24.13 5.85 1.58
C ASP A 96 -23.93 5.28 2.99
N ASP A 97 -23.57 6.14 3.94
CA ASP A 97 -23.34 5.75 5.34
C ASP A 97 -24.61 5.28 6.05
N ASP A 98 -25.79 5.67 5.53
CA ASP A 98 -27.11 5.24 6.03
C ASP A 98 -27.59 3.92 5.38
N GLY A 99 -26.78 3.32 4.48
CA GLY A 99 -27.12 2.09 3.75
C GLY A 99 -28.09 2.29 2.58
N ARG A 100 -28.34 3.54 2.13
CA ARG A 100 -29.17 3.81 0.96
C ARG A 100 -28.35 3.65 -0.30
N GLN A 101 -28.92 3.02 -1.33
CA GLN A 101 -28.27 2.86 -2.61
C GLN A 101 -28.14 4.21 -3.34
N VAL A 102 -26.91 4.67 -3.49
CA VAL A 102 -26.56 5.92 -4.21
C VAL A 102 -26.34 5.64 -5.70
N ILE A 103 -25.70 4.51 -6.01
CA ILE A 103 -25.38 4.16 -7.39
C ILE A 103 -25.84 2.72 -7.64
N PRO A 104 -26.66 2.46 -8.69
CA PRO A 104 -27.10 1.11 -9.02
C PRO A 104 -25.93 0.25 -9.56
N PRO A 105 -26.08 -1.08 -9.61
CA PRO A 105 -25.11 -1.94 -10.25
C PRO A 105 -24.96 -1.57 -11.73
N ARG A 106 -23.74 -1.71 -12.27
CA ARG A 106 -23.43 -1.29 -13.64
C ARG A 106 -22.63 -2.34 -14.36
N VAL A 107 -22.80 -2.37 -15.67
CA VAL A 107 -22.01 -3.19 -16.58
C VAL A 107 -21.19 -2.29 -17.50
N LEU A 108 -19.89 -2.52 -17.58
CA LEU A 108 -18.98 -1.76 -18.43
C LEU A 108 -18.40 -2.70 -19.50
N GLY A 109 -18.63 -2.38 -20.77
CA GLY A 109 -18.02 -3.12 -21.86
C GLY A 109 -16.60 -2.65 -22.15
N TYR A 110 -15.70 -3.58 -22.49
CA TYR A 110 -14.30 -3.28 -22.82
C TYR A 110 -13.84 -3.94 -24.12
N ASP A 111 -12.81 -3.38 -24.73
CA ASP A 111 -12.04 -3.98 -25.81
C ASP A 111 -10.63 -4.34 -25.29
N THR A 112 -10.20 -3.71 -24.21
CA THR A 112 -9.03 -4.07 -23.37
C THR A 112 -9.38 -3.83 -21.90
N LEU A 113 -9.18 -4.86 -21.07
CA LEU A 113 -9.33 -4.80 -19.61
C LEU A 113 -7.94 -4.86 -18.97
N VAL A 114 -7.67 -3.99 -18.02
CA VAL A 114 -6.42 -4.00 -17.22
C VAL A 114 -6.77 -4.12 -15.75
N MET A 115 -6.43 -5.25 -15.14
CA MET A 115 -6.55 -5.46 -13.70
C MET A 115 -5.34 -4.83 -13.00
N ALA A 116 -5.60 -3.84 -12.14
CA ALA A 116 -4.59 -3.07 -11.39
C ALA A 116 -5.00 -2.91 -9.92
N VAL A 117 -5.72 -3.89 -9.39
CA VAL A 117 -6.34 -3.86 -8.05
C VAL A 117 -5.36 -3.97 -6.90
N GLY A 118 -4.10 -4.24 -7.19
CA GLY A 118 -3.04 -4.34 -6.19
C GLY A 118 -3.16 -5.58 -5.30
N SER A 119 -2.74 -5.43 -4.06
CA SER A 119 -2.74 -6.48 -3.03
C SER A 119 -3.50 -6.04 -1.78
N VAL A 120 -3.88 -7.02 -0.98
CA VAL A 120 -4.40 -6.85 0.38
C VAL A 120 -3.55 -7.68 1.36
N SER A 121 -3.61 -7.37 2.64
CA SER A 121 -2.95 -8.16 3.67
C SER A 121 -3.42 -9.61 3.67
N ASN A 122 -2.50 -10.52 3.89
CA ASN A 122 -2.77 -11.95 4.02
C ASN A 122 -2.65 -12.35 5.49
N ASP A 123 -3.74 -12.72 6.10
CA ASP A 123 -3.78 -13.19 7.49
C ASP A 123 -3.41 -14.68 7.62
N PHE A 124 -3.20 -15.36 6.50
CA PHE A 124 -2.89 -16.79 6.43
C PHE A 124 -3.90 -17.69 7.16
N GLY A 125 -5.14 -17.21 7.32
CA GLY A 125 -6.19 -17.90 8.09
C GLY A 125 -5.92 -17.92 9.59
N THR A 126 -5.07 -17.02 10.12
CA THR A 126 -4.78 -16.92 11.54
C THR A 126 -6.05 -16.57 12.33
N PRO A 127 -6.49 -17.42 13.28
CA PRO A 127 -7.69 -17.16 14.08
C PRO A 127 -7.68 -15.77 14.70
N GLY A 128 -8.80 -15.05 14.56
CA GLY A 128 -9.00 -13.73 15.13
C GLY A 128 -8.26 -12.57 14.44
N ALA A 129 -7.32 -12.82 13.52
CA ALA A 129 -6.54 -11.77 12.88
C ALA A 129 -7.44 -10.77 12.13
N ALA A 130 -8.38 -11.24 11.32
CA ALA A 130 -9.33 -10.39 10.58
C ALA A 130 -10.24 -9.56 11.50
N ARG A 131 -10.51 -10.04 12.72
CA ARG A 131 -11.42 -9.40 13.69
C ARG A 131 -10.72 -8.42 14.62
N HIS A 132 -9.55 -8.79 15.13
CA HIS A 132 -8.89 -8.09 16.23
C HIS A 132 -7.64 -7.33 15.80
N ALA A 133 -7.01 -7.65 14.65
CA ALA A 133 -5.91 -6.87 14.11
C ALA A 133 -6.41 -5.81 13.10
N ILE A 134 -5.62 -4.77 12.91
CA ILE A 134 -5.83 -3.75 11.87
C ILE A 134 -4.78 -3.96 10.79
N SER A 135 -5.22 -4.19 9.55
CA SER A 135 -4.35 -4.14 8.38
C SER A 135 -4.15 -2.70 7.90
N LEU A 136 -3.08 -2.45 7.17
CA LEU A 136 -2.81 -1.13 6.57
C LEU A 136 -2.93 -1.21 5.04
N ASP A 137 -4.10 -1.61 4.56
CA ASP A 137 -4.37 -1.74 3.12
C ASP A 137 -5.03 -0.51 2.53
N THR A 138 -5.76 0.25 3.36
CA THR A 138 -6.51 1.44 2.95
C THR A 138 -6.24 2.63 3.88
N ALA A 139 -6.56 3.83 3.38
CA ALA A 139 -6.46 5.06 4.16
C ALA A 139 -7.40 5.06 5.38
N GLU A 140 -8.58 4.47 5.24
CA GLU A 140 -9.56 4.34 6.32
C GLU A 140 -9.03 3.45 7.45
N GLN A 141 -8.40 2.32 7.10
CA GLN A 141 -7.77 1.43 8.09
C GLN A 141 -6.62 2.13 8.81
N ALA A 142 -5.77 2.85 8.07
CA ALA A 142 -4.67 3.62 8.65
C ALA A 142 -5.20 4.74 9.59
N ALA A 143 -6.22 5.50 9.16
CA ALA A 143 -6.85 6.52 9.98
C ALA A 143 -7.57 5.93 11.21
N ARG A 144 -8.22 4.76 11.06
CA ARG A 144 -8.82 4.03 12.20
C ARG A 144 -7.75 3.63 13.22
N PHE A 145 -6.62 3.13 12.75
CA PHE A 145 -5.51 2.80 13.64
C PHE A 145 -5.00 4.05 14.38
N ASN A 146 -4.79 5.15 13.66
CA ASN A 146 -4.35 6.42 14.25
C ASN A 146 -5.29 6.90 15.36
N ARG A 147 -6.61 6.92 15.10
CA ARG A 147 -7.61 7.27 16.13
C ARG A 147 -7.51 6.36 17.35
N ARG A 148 -7.46 5.03 17.16
CA ARG A 148 -7.32 4.08 18.29
C ARG A 148 -6.04 4.31 19.11
N MET A 149 -4.95 4.64 18.45
CA MET A 149 -3.67 4.96 19.11
C MET A 149 -3.80 6.23 19.97
N ILE A 150 -4.40 7.29 19.43
CA ILE A 150 -4.66 8.53 20.17
C ILE A 150 -5.60 8.27 21.36
N ASP A 151 -6.70 7.56 21.13
CA ASP A 151 -7.67 7.22 22.19
C ASP A 151 -7.02 6.39 23.30
N ALA A 152 -6.11 5.46 22.98
CA ALA A 152 -5.36 4.69 23.95
C ALA A 152 -4.48 5.60 24.83
N CYS A 153 -3.76 6.56 24.22
CA CYS A 153 -2.95 7.54 24.96
C CYS A 153 -3.83 8.43 25.86
N LEU A 154 -4.94 8.97 25.34
CA LEU A 154 -5.84 9.81 26.11
C LEU A 154 -6.47 9.06 27.29
N ARG A 155 -6.91 7.83 27.08
CA ARG A 155 -7.47 6.95 28.12
C ARG A 155 -6.46 6.68 29.22
N ALA A 156 -5.23 6.31 28.85
CA ALA A 156 -4.15 6.06 29.81
C ALA A 156 -3.79 7.31 30.61
N ASN A 157 -3.79 8.49 29.97
CA ASN A 157 -3.52 9.76 30.65
C ASN A 157 -4.62 10.17 31.66
N ALA A 158 -5.89 9.84 31.36
CA ALA A 158 -7.00 10.12 32.23
C ALA A 158 -7.17 9.12 33.40
N GLN A 159 -6.41 8.03 33.38
CA GLN A 159 -6.50 6.95 34.35
C GLN A 159 -5.61 7.23 35.56
N TYR A 160 -6.16 7.10 36.76
CA TYR A 160 -5.43 7.24 38.03
C TYR A 160 -4.87 5.89 38.53
N GLU A 161 -5.42 4.80 38.02
CA GLU A 161 -5.03 3.44 38.39
C GLU A 161 -3.82 2.98 37.58
N GLN A 162 -3.15 1.95 38.07
CA GLN A 162 -2.03 1.32 37.36
C GLN A 162 -2.54 0.74 36.01
N LEU A 163 -1.78 0.97 34.92
CA LEU A 163 -2.12 0.44 33.60
C LEU A 163 -2.23 -1.08 33.62
N SER A 164 -3.24 -1.59 32.97
CA SER A 164 -3.42 -3.04 32.82
C SER A 164 -2.35 -3.64 31.89
N PRO A 165 -2.05 -4.94 32.03
CA PRO A 165 -1.14 -5.64 31.12
C PRO A 165 -1.60 -5.49 29.67
N GLY A 166 -0.72 -5.02 28.79
CA GLY A 166 -1.04 -4.81 27.38
C GLY A 166 -1.49 -3.39 27.02
N GLN A 167 -1.91 -2.58 27.96
CA GLN A 167 -2.27 -1.19 27.72
C GLN A 167 -1.06 -0.40 27.21
N LEU A 168 -1.27 0.47 26.21
CA LEU A 168 -0.21 1.18 25.46
C LEU A 168 0.84 0.26 24.82
N HIS A 169 0.52 -1.01 24.64
CA HIS A 169 1.37 -1.94 23.90
C HIS A 169 0.83 -2.13 22.48
N CYS A 170 1.63 -1.75 21.49
CA CYS A 170 1.37 -1.99 20.09
C CYS A 170 2.20 -3.17 19.59
N VAL A 171 1.53 -4.20 19.07
CA VAL A 171 2.19 -5.33 18.42
C VAL A 171 2.02 -5.22 16.90
N ILE A 172 3.14 -5.30 16.18
CA ILE A 172 3.18 -5.31 14.72
C ILE A 172 3.57 -6.72 14.26
N VAL A 173 2.65 -7.40 13.58
CA VAL A 173 2.86 -8.73 13.02
C VAL A 173 3.42 -8.58 11.61
N GLY A 174 4.65 -9.02 11.39
CA GLY A 174 5.40 -8.90 10.13
C GLY A 174 6.50 -7.85 10.20
N ALA A 175 7.73 -8.27 9.93
CA ALA A 175 8.93 -7.42 9.93
C ALA A 175 9.43 -7.11 8.50
N GLY A 176 8.54 -7.03 7.52
CA GLY A 176 8.82 -6.45 6.21
C GLY A 176 9.02 -4.93 6.29
N ALA A 177 9.20 -4.28 5.15
CA ALA A 177 9.39 -2.82 5.09
C ALA A 177 8.27 -2.07 5.83
N THR A 178 7.01 -2.38 5.54
CA THR A 178 5.84 -1.72 6.16
C THR A 178 5.83 -1.82 7.69
N GLY A 179 6.08 -3.01 8.25
CA GLY A 179 6.06 -3.19 9.71
C GLY A 179 7.23 -2.47 10.40
N VAL A 180 8.39 -2.48 9.79
CA VAL A 180 9.60 -1.80 10.30
C VAL A 180 9.46 -0.28 10.21
N GLU A 181 8.96 0.25 9.10
CA GLU A 181 8.69 1.68 8.91
C GLU A 181 7.62 2.18 9.89
N LEU A 182 6.54 1.40 10.03
CA LEU A 182 5.48 1.70 11.01
C LEU A 182 6.03 1.76 12.44
N ALA A 183 6.86 0.81 12.86
CA ALA A 183 7.41 0.80 14.21
C ALA A 183 8.19 2.07 14.53
N ALA A 184 9.01 2.55 13.58
CA ALA A 184 9.77 3.78 13.74
C ALA A 184 8.88 5.03 13.77
N GLU A 185 7.87 5.10 12.88
CA GLU A 185 6.92 6.22 12.85
C GLU A 185 6.04 6.24 14.10
N LEU A 186 5.57 5.08 14.58
CA LEU A 186 4.80 5.00 15.82
C LEU A 186 5.61 5.46 17.04
N HIS A 187 6.85 4.99 17.15
CA HIS A 187 7.74 5.44 18.21
C HIS A 187 7.85 6.97 18.25
N LYS A 188 8.06 7.59 17.08
CA LYS A 188 8.13 9.04 16.95
C LYS A 188 6.81 9.70 17.34
N SER A 189 5.70 9.26 16.79
CA SER A 189 4.38 9.89 16.99
C SER A 189 3.90 9.75 18.42
N MET A 190 4.05 8.59 19.03
CA MET A 190 3.65 8.39 20.44
C MET A 190 4.51 9.24 21.39
N ARG A 191 5.80 9.41 21.09
CA ARG A 191 6.67 10.32 21.85
C ARG A 191 6.24 11.78 21.70
N GLU A 192 5.88 12.21 20.50
CA GLU A 192 5.36 13.57 20.27
C GLU A 192 4.00 13.77 20.97
N ILE A 193 3.09 12.80 20.91
CA ILE A 193 1.80 12.86 21.64
C ILE A 193 2.06 12.99 23.15
N ALA A 194 2.92 12.15 23.71
CA ALA A 194 3.25 12.20 25.14
C ALA A 194 3.87 13.55 25.57
N SER A 195 4.58 14.24 24.67
CA SER A 195 5.16 15.56 24.95
C SER A 195 4.15 16.72 24.96
N HIS A 196 2.88 16.48 24.55
CA HIS A 196 1.82 17.48 24.50
C HIS A 196 0.91 17.43 25.74
N ASN A 197 1.46 17.68 26.92
CA ASN A 197 0.73 17.77 28.19
C ASN A 197 -0.01 16.47 28.61
N LEU A 198 0.54 15.31 28.27
CA LEU A 198 0.10 14.04 28.85
C LEU A 198 0.93 13.73 30.08
N ASP A 199 0.73 14.49 31.16
CA ASP A 199 1.59 14.52 32.35
C ASP A 199 1.65 13.18 33.09
N ASN A 200 0.65 12.30 32.89
CA ASN A 200 0.58 10.97 33.51
C ASN A 200 1.24 9.87 32.66
N ILE A 201 1.73 10.19 31.44
CA ILE A 201 2.36 9.21 30.55
C ILE A 201 3.86 9.42 30.48
N ASP A 202 4.60 8.55 31.15
CA ASP A 202 6.03 8.40 30.92
C ASP A 202 6.24 7.52 29.66
N PHE A 203 6.59 8.17 28.53
CA PHE A 203 6.80 7.51 27.25
C PHE A 203 7.76 6.32 27.35
N GLU A 204 8.91 6.52 28.00
CA GLU A 204 10.01 5.55 28.06
C GLU A 204 9.61 4.29 28.85
N ARG A 205 8.69 4.41 29.81
CA ARG A 205 8.28 3.33 30.71
C ARG A 205 7.01 2.62 30.29
N LEU A 206 6.06 3.35 29.72
CA LEU A 206 4.69 2.86 29.53
C LEU A 206 4.41 2.40 28.12
N ILE A 207 4.96 3.09 27.11
CA ILE A 207 4.69 2.75 25.70
C ILE A 207 5.64 1.63 25.24
N ARG A 208 5.03 0.57 24.71
CA ARG A 208 5.75 -0.59 24.18
C ARG A 208 5.39 -0.85 22.73
N ILE A 209 6.40 -1.09 21.90
CA ILE A 209 6.23 -1.49 20.51
C ILE A 209 6.99 -2.81 20.32
N THR A 210 6.27 -3.83 19.84
CA THR A 210 6.87 -5.15 19.56
C THR A 210 6.61 -5.54 18.11
N ILE A 211 7.66 -5.89 17.39
CA ILE A 211 7.56 -6.50 16.07
C ILE A 211 7.69 -8.02 16.23
N VAL A 212 6.76 -8.77 15.63
CA VAL A 212 6.79 -10.23 15.58
C VAL A 212 6.97 -10.69 14.15
N GLU A 213 7.95 -11.57 13.92
CA GLU A 213 8.31 -12.08 12.59
C GLU A 213 8.47 -13.61 12.63
N ALA A 214 7.80 -14.28 11.69
CA ALA A 214 7.92 -15.73 11.55
C ALA A 214 9.29 -16.17 11.02
N GLY A 215 9.91 -15.35 10.19
CA GLY A 215 11.26 -15.54 9.67
C GLY A 215 12.34 -15.29 10.72
N SER A 216 13.56 -15.75 10.45
CA SER A 216 14.69 -15.65 11.36
C SER A 216 15.20 -14.21 11.58
N ARG A 217 14.82 -13.25 10.74
CA ARG A 217 15.28 -11.85 10.80
C ARG A 217 14.27 -10.87 10.24
N ILE A 218 14.39 -9.61 10.61
CA ILE A 218 13.65 -8.52 9.99
C ILE A 218 14.15 -8.23 8.56
N LEU A 219 13.34 -7.59 7.73
CA LEU A 219 13.66 -7.13 6.38
C LEU A 219 14.32 -8.24 5.52
N PRO A 220 13.69 -9.40 5.33
CA PRO A 220 14.29 -10.52 4.62
C PRO A 220 14.68 -10.18 3.16
N ALA A 221 13.98 -9.23 2.54
CA ALA A 221 14.25 -8.77 1.18
C ALA A 221 15.46 -7.84 1.04
N LEU A 222 16.03 -7.35 2.15
CA LEU A 222 17.23 -6.51 2.13
C LEU A 222 18.51 -7.31 2.45
N PRO A 223 19.68 -6.82 2.02
CA PRO A 223 20.95 -7.41 2.43
C PRO A 223 21.08 -7.51 3.94
N GLU A 224 21.64 -8.60 4.45
CA GLU A 224 21.69 -8.91 5.87
C GLU A 224 22.35 -7.79 6.71
N GLN A 225 23.40 -7.19 6.20
CA GLN A 225 24.09 -6.09 6.89
C GLN A 225 23.18 -4.89 7.13
N MET A 226 22.28 -4.58 6.19
CA MET A 226 21.30 -3.50 6.31
C MET A 226 20.19 -3.87 7.30
N ALA A 227 19.70 -5.11 7.24
CA ALA A 227 18.73 -5.61 8.20
C ALA A 227 19.29 -5.55 9.64
N ARG A 228 20.56 -5.92 9.84
CA ARG A 228 21.24 -5.79 11.15
C ARG A 228 21.41 -4.33 11.59
N ALA A 229 21.73 -3.42 10.68
CA ALA A 229 21.85 -1.99 11.01
C ALA A 229 20.48 -1.41 11.43
N THR A 230 19.42 -1.74 10.69
CA THR A 230 18.05 -1.37 11.03
C THR A 230 17.63 -1.95 12.38
N ALA A 231 17.90 -3.23 12.64
CA ALA A 231 17.60 -3.86 13.92
C ALA A 231 18.27 -3.15 15.10
N ARG A 232 19.55 -2.82 14.98
CA ARG A 232 20.28 -2.06 16.03
C ARG A 232 19.64 -0.69 16.31
N LEU A 233 19.16 -0.01 15.26
CA LEU A 233 18.50 1.27 15.45
C LEU A 233 17.13 1.10 16.13
N LEU A 234 16.33 0.13 15.73
CA LEU A 234 15.05 -0.18 16.40
C LEU A 234 15.24 -0.55 17.88
N ILE A 235 16.28 -1.34 18.22
CA ILE A 235 16.61 -1.66 19.61
C ILE A 235 16.94 -0.39 20.41
N LYS A 236 17.72 0.54 19.83
CA LYS A 236 18.03 1.84 20.47
C LYS A 236 16.78 2.69 20.72
N LEU A 237 15.75 2.51 19.90
CA LEU A 237 14.44 3.15 20.07
C LEU A 237 13.54 2.40 21.07
N GLY A 238 14.01 1.34 21.72
CA GLY A 238 13.19 0.56 22.64
C GLY A 238 12.20 -0.39 21.97
N VAL A 239 12.23 -0.54 20.63
CA VAL A 239 11.36 -1.48 19.91
C VAL A 239 11.83 -2.91 20.15
N GLN A 240 10.94 -3.75 20.68
CA GLN A 240 11.20 -5.17 20.88
C GLN A 240 11.01 -5.94 19.56
N MET A 241 11.86 -6.92 19.30
CA MET A 241 11.74 -7.79 18.12
C MET A 241 11.72 -9.26 18.54
N ARG A 242 10.75 -10.01 18.03
CA ARG A 242 10.59 -11.45 18.23
C ARG A 242 10.58 -12.13 16.87
N CYS A 243 11.75 -12.59 16.42
CA CYS A 243 11.91 -13.32 15.15
C CYS A 243 11.92 -14.83 15.39
N GLY A 244 11.61 -15.61 14.34
CA GLY A 244 11.57 -17.08 14.38
C GLY A 244 10.32 -17.65 15.07
N ILE A 245 9.28 -16.84 15.27
CA ILE A 245 8.05 -17.28 15.93
C ILE A 245 6.80 -16.79 15.22
N LYS A 246 5.85 -17.68 14.97
CA LYS A 246 4.57 -17.37 14.32
C LYS A 246 3.53 -16.90 15.33
N VAL A 247 2.71 -15.93 14.92
CA VAL A 247 1.43 -15.63 15.58
C VAL A 247 0.45 -16.74 15.21
N THR A 248 -0.10 -17.40 16.22
CA THR A 248 -1.05 -18.51 16.05
C THR A 248 -2.50 -18.09 16.30
N GLU A 249 -2.72 -16.99 17.00
CA GLU A 249 -4.04 -16.42 17.26
C GLU A 249 -3.92 -14.94 17.61
N VAL A 250 -4.93 -14.15 17.23
CA VAL A 250 -5.12 -12.77 17.67
C VAL A 250 -6.42 -12.68 18.46
N THR A 251 -6.36 -12.15 19.67
CA THR A 251 -7.51 -11.94 20.54
C THR A 251 -7.76 -10.45 20.76
N GLU A 252 -8.82 -10.10 21.45
CA GLU A 252 -9.10 -8.71 21.86
C GLU A 252 -7.99 -8.17 22.78
N ASP A 253 -7.40 -9.03 23.64
CA ASP A 253 -6.42 -8.66 24.66
C ASP A 253 -4.96 -8.79 24.20
N GLY A 254 -4.70 -9.29 22.99
CA GLY A 254 -3.34 -9.48 22.50
C GLY A 254 -3.16 -10.61 21.49
N ILE A 255 -1.98 -11.19 21.46
CA ILE A 255 -1.62 -12.24 20.51
C ILE A 255 -1.04 -13.49 21.20
N ARG A 256 -1.26 -14.66 20.59
CA ARG A 256 -0.56 -15.90 20.94
C ARG A 256 0.60 -16.16 19.98
N LEU A 257 1.72 -16.53 20.54
CA LEU A 257 2.94 -16.90 19.81
C LEU A 257 3.25 -18.38 20.05
N GLY A 258 3.26 -19.16 18.97
CA GLY A 258 3.39 -20.62 19.10
C GLY A 258 2.29 -21.18 19.99
N GLU A 259 2.62 -22.18 20.81
CA GLU A 259 1.63 -22.91 21.63
C GLU A 259 1.37 -22.28 23.01
N LYS A 260 2.34 -21.59 23.59
CA LYS A 260 2.34 -21.27 25.04
C LYS A 260 2.50 -19.80 25.40
N LEU A 261 3.00 -18.97 24.50
CA LEU A 261 3.33 -17.59 24.84
C LEU A 261 2.19 -16.65 24.45
N PHE A 262 1.62 -15.97 25.43
CA PHE A 262 0.68 -14.87 25.23
C PHE A 262 1.39 -13.54 25.42
N VAL A 263 1.17 -12.60 24.50
CA VAL A 263 1.67 -11.24 24.55
C VAL A 263 0.46 -10.31 24.65
N PRO A 264 0.21 -9.70 25.81
CA PRO A 264 -0.86 -8.73 25.97
C PRO A 264 -0.58 -7.50 25.11
N ALA A 265 -1.59 -7.02 24.38
CA ALA A 265 -1.48 -5.86 23.51
C ALA A 265 -2.84 -5.21 23.28
N GLU A 266 -2.91 -3.90 23.44
CA GLU A 266 -4.10 -3.11 23.16
C GLU A 266 -4.30 -2.85 21.67
N LEU A 267 -3.20 -2.75 20.93
CA LEU A 267 -3.19 -2.49 19.49
C LEU A 267 -2.42 -3.59 18.76
N VAL A 268 -3.06 -4.24 17.79
CA VAL A 268 -2.41 -5.21 16.92
C VAL A 268 -2.51 -4.75 15.48
N VAL A 269 -1.36 -4.62 14.81
CA VAL A 269 -1.29 -4.31 13.37
C VAL A 269 -0.83 -5.55 12.62
N TRP A 270 -1.56 -5.92 11.57
CA TRP A 270 -1.18 -7.00 10.68
C TRP A 270 -0.49 -6.46 9.43
N ALA A 271 0.82 -6.59 9.37
CA ALA A 271 1.69 -6.18 8.26
C ALA A 271 2.42 -7.38 7.62
N ALA A 272 1.99 -8.62 7.93
CA ALA A 272 2.60 -9.84 7.45
C ALA A 272 1.90 -10.33 6.17
N GLY A 273 2.71 -10.55 5.13
CA GLY A 273 2.25 -11.13 3.87
C GLY A 273 1.23 -10.28 3.10
N ILE A 274 1.14 -10.58 1.83
CA ILE A 274 0.13 -10.00 0.94
C ILE A 274 -0.45 -11.07 0.05
N LYS A 275 -1.66 -10.86 -0.43
CA LYS A 275 -2.32 -11.62 -1.50
C LYS A 275 -3.08 -10.68 -2.42
N ALA A 276 -3.35 -11.08 -3.64
CA ALA A 276 -4.30 -10.36 -4.47
C ALA A 276 -5.72 -10.56 -3.92
N PRO A 277 -6.66 -9.62 -4.16
CA PRO A 277 -8.03 -9.73 -3.68
C PRO A 277 -8.70 -11.04 -4.07
N ASP A 278 -9.51 -11.59 -3.16
CA ASP A 278 -10.09 -12.94 -3.32
C ASP A 278 -11.01 -13.09 -4.54
N PHE A 279 -11.64 -12.00 -5.01
CA PHE A 279 -12.49 -12.03 -6.20
C PHE A 279 -11.73 -12.39 -7.49
N LEU A 280 -10.39 -12.28 -7.51
CA LEU A 280 -9.57 -12.68 -8.65
C LEU A 280 -9.41 -14.19 -8.77
N ARG A 281 -9.62 -14.96 -7.69
CA ARG A 281 -9.43 -16.42 -7.66
C ARG A 281 -10.27 -17.14 -8.71
N ASP A 282 -11.48 -16.67 -8.91
CA ASP A 282 -12.46 -17.29 -9.82
C ASP A 282 -12.94 -16.29 -10.88
N LEU A 283 -12.07 -15.42 -11.37
CA LEU A 283 -12.41 -14.38 -12.33
C LEU A 283 -12.62 -14.98 -13.74
N ASP A 284 -13.78 -15.56 -13.94
CA ASP A 284 -14.23 -16.15 -15.22
C ASP A 284 -13.21 -17.12 -15.86
N GLY A 285 -12.62 -18.00 -15.03
CA GLY A 285 -11.68 -19.04 -15.44
C GLY A 285 -10.26 -18.54 -15.78
N LEU A 286 -9.89 -17.32 -15.43
CA LEU A 286 -8.52 -16.84 -15.54
C LEU A 286 -7.62 -17.55 -14.52
N GLU A 287 -6.42 -17.92 -14.96
CA GLU A 287 -5.44 -18.60 -14.13
C GLU A 287 -4.86 -17.66 -13.05
N THR A 288 -4.82 -18.16 -11.81
CA THR A 288 -4.21 -17.45 -10.68
C THR A 288 -3.18 -18.32 -9.96
N ASP A 289 -2.22 -17.68 -9.29
CA ASP A 289 -1.28 -18.37 -8.42
C ASP A 289 -1.89 -18.59 -6.99
N ARG A 290 -1.08 -19.21 -6.12
CA ARG A 290 -1.48 -19.55 -4.74
C ARG A 290 -1.90 -18.38 -3.86
N ILE A 291 -1.58 -17.14 -4.24
CA ILE A 291 -1.96 -15.90 -3.55
C ILE A 291 -2.88 -15.04 -4.41
N ASN A 292 -3.64 -15.66 -5.32
CA ASN A 292 -4.67 -15.10 -6.19
C ASN A 292 -4.17 -14.09 -7.24
N ARG A 293 -2.86 -14.00 -7.54
CA ARG A 293 -2.38 -13.12 -8.60
C ARG A 293 -2.67 -13.73 -9.95
N LEU A 294 -3.19 -12.93 -10.88
CA LEU A 294 -3.42 -13.35 -12.27
C LEU A 294 -2.11 -13.70 -12.95
N VAL A 295 -2.02 -14.89 -13.53
CA VAL A 295 -0.85 -15.33 -14.30
C VAL A 295 -0.83 -14.59 -15.63
N VAL A 296 0.27 -13.90 -15.92
CA VAL A 296 0.43 -13.13 -17.15
C VAL A 296 1.69 -13.54 -17.92
N ASP A 297 1.62 -13.40 -19.25
CA ASP A 297 2.76 -13.58 -20.13
C ASP A 297 3.73 -12.38 -20.11
N GLU A 298 4.80 -12.46 -20.90
CA GLU A 298 5.79 -11.38 -21.00
C GLU A 298 5.25 -10.07 -21.59
N THR A 299 4.03 -10.03 -22.10
CA THR A 299 3.35 -8.81 -22.54
C THR A 299 2.40 -8.23 -21.50
N LEU A 300 2.35 -8.82 -20.30
CA LEU A 300 1.42 -8.54 -19.20
C LEU A 300 -0.03 -8.95 -19.49
N ARG A 301 -0.26 -9.80 -20.50
CA ARG A 301 -1.54 -10.33 -20.88
C ARG A 301 -1.85 -11.58 -20.04
N ALA A 302 -3.08 -11.68 -19.55
CA ALA A 302 -3.52 -12.85 -18.81
C ALA A 302 -3.48 -14.11 -19.68
N VAL A 303 -2.97 -15.21 -19.15
CA VAL A 303 -2.91 -16.48 -19.85
C VAL A 303 -4.33 -16.93 -20.19
N GLY A 304 -4.55 -17.31 -21.45
CA GLY A 304 -5.87 -17.75 -21.94
C GLY A 304 -6.85 -16.64 -22.30
N ASP A 305 -6.41 -15.36 -22.39
CA ASP A 305 -7.28 -14.26 -22.85
C ASP A 305 -6.50 -13.18 -23.61
N GLU A 306 -7.03 -12.76 -24.77
CA GLU A 306 -6.37 -11.74 -25.59
C GLU A 306 -6.71 -10.29 -25.20
N HIS A 307 -7.68 -10.10 -24.33
CA HIS A 307 -8.24 -8.78 -24.01
C HIS A 307 -8.01 -8.37 -22.56
N VAL A 308 -7.59 -9.31 -21.70
CA VAL A 308 -7.35 -9.09 -20.27
C VAL A 308 -5.86 -9.01 -19.98
N PHE A 309 -5.47 -8.00 -19.21
CA PHE A 309 -4.10 -7.74 -18.76
C PHE A 309 -4.09 -7.55 -17.25
N ALA A 310 -2.95 -7.78 -16.61
CA ALA A 310 -2.80 -7.45 -15.20
C ALA A 310 -1.46 -6.75 -14.94
N ILE A 311 -1.46 -5.80 -14.00
CA ILE A 311 -0.27 -5.02 -13.59
C ILE A 311 -0.21 -4.81 -12.07
N GLY A 312 0.98 -4.59 -11.56
CA GLY A 312 1.22 -4.38 -10.12
C GLY A 312 1.11 -5.66 -9.32
N ASP A 313 0.75 -5.53 -8.05
CA ASP A 313 0.80 -6.63 -7.08
C ASP A 313 -0.21 -7.75 -7.37
N CYS A 314 -1.24 -7.50 -8.17
CA CYS A 314 -2.21 -8.52 -8.59
C CYS A 314 -1.78 -9.33 -9.82
N ALA A 315 -0.62 -9.04 -10.40
CA ALA A 315 -0.07 -9.77 -11.55
C ALA A 315 1.05 -10.72 -11.11
N ASN A 316 0.95 -11.97 -11.50
CA ASN A 316 2.05 -12.93 -11.44
C ASN A 316 2.79 -12.91 -12.79
N CYS A 317 3.79 -12.04 -12.89
CA CYS A 317 4.62 -11.87 -14.08
C CYS A 317 5.98 -12.55 -13.86
N MET A 318 6.22 -13.64 -14.56
CA MET A 318 7.53 -14.29 -14.63
C MET A 318 8.24 -13.85 -15.91
N LEU A 319 9.47 -13.40 -15.79
CA LEU A 319 10.27 -13.05 -16.96
C LEU A 319 11.03 -14.28 -17.47
N PRO A 320 11.30 -14.37 -18.77
CA PRO A 320 12.10 -15.47 -19.32
C PRO A 320 13.45 -15.61 -18.62
N GLY A 321 13.75 -16.82 -18.13
CA GLY A 321 15.00 -17.12 -17.41
C GLY A 321 15.01 -16.77 -15.91
N GLU A 322 13.89 -16.27 -15.35
CA GLU A 322 13.75 -16.03 -13.93
C GLU A 322 12.94 -17.14 -13.27
N ASP A 323 13.38 -17.59 -12.09
CA ASP A 323 12.69 -18.65 -11.32
C ASP A 323 11.51 -18.11 -10.48
N ASN A 324 11.45 -16.81 -10.30
CA ASN A 324 10.45 -16.17 -9.46
C ASN A 324 9.71 -15.05 -10.18
N ALA A 325 8.44 -14.91 -9.87
CA ALA A 325 7.66 -13.77 -10.32
C ALA A 325 8.24 -12.45 -9.79
N LEU A 326 8.01 -11.37 -10.54
CA LEU A 326 8.43 -10.05 -10.14
C LEU A 326 7.87 -9.67 -8.76
N PRO A 327 8.68 -8.99 -7.95
CA PRO A 327 8.27 -8.61 -6.60
C PRO A 327 7.13 -7.57 -6.65
N PRO A 328 6.13 -7.69 -5.75
CA PRO A 328 5.04 -6.73 -5.61
C PRO A 328 5.56 -5.42 -4.99
N ARG A 329 5.93 -4.48 -5.84
CA ARG A 329 6.49 -3.18 -5.45
C ARG A 329 5.92 -2.07 -6.32
N ALA A 330 5.85 -0.86 -5.77
CA ALA A 330 5.40 0.32 -6.50
C ALA A 330 6.22 0.57 -7.79
N GLN A 331 7.54 0.31 -7.78
CA GLN A 331 8.38 0.43 -8.98
C GLN A 331 8.01 -0.58 -10.07
N THR A 332 7.59 -1.79 -9.70
CA THR A 332 7.09 -2.80 -10.66
C THR A 332 5.82 -2.30 -11.32
N ALA A 333 4.85 -1.85 -10.53
CA ALA A 333 3.58 -1.30 -11.02
C ALA A 333 3.78 -0.09 -11.94
N HIS A 334 4.71 0.81 -11.58
CA HIS A 334 5.08 1.99 -12.39
C HIS A 334 5.64 1.59 -13.77
N GLN A 335 6.61 0.67 -13.81
CA GLN A 335 7.22 0.21 -15.07
C GLN A 335 6.23 -0.59 -15.92
N GLN A 336 5.36 -1.39 -15.30
CA GLN A 336 4.29 -2.10 -16.00
C GLN A 336 3.24 -1.14 -16.58
N ALA A 337 2.89 -0.06 -15.88
CA ALA A 337 2.02 0.98 -16.42
C ALA A 337 2.63 1.67 -17.65
N ASP A 338 3.94 1.98 -17.62
CA ASP A 338 4.68 2.50 -18.79
C ASP A 338 4.64 1.53 -19.97
N HIS A 339 4.85 0.24 -19.69
CA HIS A 339 4.84 -0.79 -20.70
C HIS A 339 3.45 -0.95 -21.32
N MET A 340 2.39 -0.95 -20.51
CA MET A 340 1.01 -1.06 -20.98
C MET A 340 0.61 0.08 -21.94
N VAL A 341 1.17 1.28 -21.78
CA VAL A 341 0.96 2.37 -22.76
C VAL A 341 1.50 1.98 -24.14
N LYS A 342 2.63 1.25 -24.19
CA LYS A 342 3.22 0.75 -25.45
C LYS A 342 2.38 -0.41 -26.01
N VAL A 343 1.97 -1.36 -25.16
CA VAL A 343 1.11 -2.48 -25.53
C VAL A 343 -0.18 -1.97 -26.17
N ILE A 344 -0.88 -1.02 -25.54
CA ILE A 344 -2.11 -0.46 -26.06
C ILE A 344 -1.87 0.30 -27.38
N ALA A 345 -0.76 1.04 -27.48
CA ALA A 345 -0.40 1.76 -28.71
C ALA A 345 -0.14 0.81 -29.90
N THR A 346 0.58 -0.28 -29.68
CA THR A 346 0.86 -1.30 -30.72
C THR A 346 -0.42 -2.05 -31.11
N ARG A 347 -1.27 -2.37 -30.13
CA ARG A 347 -2.58 -3.00 -30.37
C ARG A 347 -3.48 -2.15 -31.25
N LEU A 348 -3.56 -0.83 -30.99
CA LEU A 348 -4.30 0.12 -31.82
C LEU A 348 -3.76 0.24 -33.24
N ALA A 349 -2.47 -0.06 -33.43
CA ALA A 349 -1.81 -0.07 -34.74
C ALA A 349 -1.86 -1.46 -35.43
N GLY A 350 -2.54 -2.46 -34.85
CA GLY A 350 -2.58 -3.81 -35.37
C GLY A 350 -1.23 -4.55 -35.35
N ARG A 351 -0.32 -4.14 -34.45
CA ARG A 351 1.04 -4.72 -34.31
C ARG A 351 1.14 -5.58 -33.06
N ALA A 352 2.09 -6.52 -33.05
CA ALA A 352 2.39 -7.35 -31.90
C ALA A 352 2.81 -6.51 -30.69
N ALA A 353 2.38 -6.92 -29.50
CA ALA A 353 2.76 -6.31 -28.24
C ALA A 353 4.26 -6.56 -27.96
N PRO A 354 5.02 -5.58 -27.47
CA PRO A 354 6.39 -5.79 -27.06
C PRO A 354 6.48 -6.61 -25.76
N ALA A 355 7.54 -7.38 -25.59
CA ALA A 355 7.84 -8.04 -24.33
C ALA A 355 8.23 -7.02 -23.25
N TYR A 356 7.76 -7.26 -22.03
CA TYR A 356 8.08 -6.43 -20.86
C TYR A 356 9.52 -6.73 -20.39
N ARG A 357 10.20 -5.66 -19.99
CA ARG A 357 11.53 -5.74 -19.37
C ARG A 357 11.53 -4.99 -18.08
N TYR A 358 11.82 -5.69 -16.99
CA TYR A 358 11.93 -5.10 -15.66
C TYR A 358 13.36 -4.63 -15.39
N ARG A 359 13.48 -3.50 -14.70
CA ARG A 359 14.75 -3.01 -14.18
C ARG A 359 14.57 -2.76 -12.67
N ASP A 360 15.34 -3.49 -11.86
CA ASP A 360 15.34 -3.26 -10.42
C ASP A 360 16.21 -2.03 -10.09
N TYR A 361 15.60 -1.00 -9.53
CA TYR A 361 16.26 0.21 -9.05
C TYR A 361 16.71 0.10 -7.60
N GLY A 362 16.46 -1.03 -6.95
CA GLY A 362 16.79 -1.30 -5.56
C GLY A 362 15.61 -1.08 -4.62
N SER A 363 15.91 -1.01 -3.33
CA SER A 363 14.93 -0.85 -2.26
C SER A 363 15.47 0.06 -1.17
N VAL A 364 14.61 0.89 -0.60
CA VAL A 364 14.93 1.79 0.51
C VAL A 364 13.85 1.66 1.57
N VAL A 365 14.24 1.62 2.83
CA VAL A 365 13.36 1.61 4.01
C VAL A 365 13.66 2.86 4.83
N SER A 366 12.63 3.59 5.22
CA SER A 366 12.73 4.79 6.05
C SER A 366 12.38 4.46 7.50
N LEU A 367 13.15 5.00 8.44
CA LEU A 367 12.90 4.89 9.87
C LEU A 367 12.57 6.27 10.42
N ALA A 368 11.52 6.89 9.94
CA ALA A 368 11.09 8.23 10.32
C ALA A 368 12.25 9.25 10.22
N ASP A 369 12.46 10.02 11.27
CA ASP A 369 13.59 10.97 11.39
C ASP A 369 14.89 10.32 11.88
N TYR A 370 14.85 9.05 12.28
CA TYR A 370 15.99 8.35 12.87
C TYR A 370 17.01 7.86 11.84
N GLY A 371 16.57 7.59 10.59
CA GLY A 371 17.47 7.17 9.52
C GLY A 371 16.73 6.58 8.33
N ALA A 372 17.48 6.20 7.32
CA ALA A 372 17.00 5.40 6.19
C ALA A 372 18.15 4.50 5.71
N PHE A 373 17.80 3.34 5.21
CA PHE A 373 18.73 2.33 4.69
C PHE A 373 18.23 1.83 3.35
N GLY A 374 19.11 1.66 2.40
CA GLY A 374 18.72 1.18 1.09
C GLY A 374 19.86 0.55 0.30
N SER A 375 19.49 -0.25 -0.70
CA SER A 375 20.36 -0.77 -1.72
C SER A 375 19.86 -0.31 -3.08
N LEU A 376 20.71 0.32 -3.88
CA LEU A 376 20.42 0.77 -5.22
C LEU A 376 20.99 -0.19 -6.26
N ILE A 377 20.81 0.14 -7.53
CA ILE A 377 21.33 -0.63 -8.69
C ILE A 377 22.79 -1.01 -8.46
N GLY A 378 23.13 -2.26 -8.78
CA GLY A 378 24.51 -2.78 -8.63
C GLY A 378 24.89 -3.06 -7.17
N GLY A 379 23.93 -3.09 -6.23
CA GLY A 379 24.21 -3.38 -4.82
C GLY A 379 24.80 -2.21 -4.03
N LEU A 380 24.78 -0.99 -4.59
CA LEU A 380 25.26 0.22 -3.92
C LEU A 380 24.43 0.47 -2.66
N LYS A 381 25.08 0.38 -1.50
CA LYS A 381 24.47 0.63 -0.19
C LYS A 381 24.37 2.13 0.05
N ILE A 382 23.22 2.58 0.49
CA ILE A 382 22.98 3.97 0.89
C ILE A 382 22.38 4.01 2.29
N GLU A 383 22.77 5.00 3.08
CA GLU A 383 22.27 5.23 4.44
C GLU A 383 22.17 6.71 4.77
N GLY A 384 21.47 7.04 5.85
CA GLY A 384 21.35 8.40 6.39
C GLY A 384 20.62 9.36 5.46
N LEU A 385 21.15 10.56 5.26
CA LEU A 385 20.53 11.62 4.48
C LEU A 385 20.33 11.25 3.01
N VAL A 386 21.30 10.56 2.40
CA VAL A 386 21.21 10.14 0.99
C VAL A 386 20.05 9.16 0.81
N ALA A 387 19.96 8.13 1.65
CA ALA A 387 18.86 7.18 1.60
C ALA A 387 17.50 7.86 1.82
N ARG A 388 17.42 8.83 2.73
CA ARG A 388 16.19 9.61 2.99
C ARG A 388 15.80 10.46 1.78
N LEU A 389 16.74 11.09 1.10
CA LEU A 389 16.47 11.85 -0.12
C LEU A 389 15.95 10.93 -1.25
N VAL A 390 16.58 9.76 -1.42
CA VAL A 390 16.13 8.76 -2.39
C VAL A 390 14.72 8.28 -2.04
N TYR A 391 14.44 7.94 -0.78
CA TYR A 391 13.10 7.53 -0.35
C TYR A 391 12.04 8.58 -0.68
N ARG A 392 12.28 9.84 -0.34
CA ARG A 392 11.37 10.94 -0.67
C ARG A 392 11.21 11.15 -2.19
N SER A 393 12.27 10.90 -2.96
CA SER A 393 12.21 11.03 -4.42
C SER A 393 11.26 10.02 -5.06
N LEU A 394 11.08 8.82 -4.48
CA LEU A 394 10.16 7.80 -4.99
C LEU A 394 8.72 8.33 -4.99
N TYR A 395 8.29 8.94 -3.89
CA TYR A 395 6.98 9.59 -3.84
C TYR A 395 6.84 10.74 -4.85
N LYS A 396 7.88 11.59 -4.96
CA LYS A 396 7.88 12.70 -5.94
C LYS A 396 7.86 12.19 -7.40
N MET A 397 8.46 11.03 -7.68
CA MET A 397 8.35 10.37 -8.99
C MET A 397 6.92 9.95 -9.29
N HIS A 398 6.21 9.36 -8.32
CA HIS A 398 4.79 9.05 -8.45
C HIS A 398 3.95 10.32 -8.68
N LEU A 399 4.12 11.35 -7.87
CA LEU A 399 3.42 12.64 -8.05
C LEU A 399 3.71 13.26 -9.42
N LYS A 400 4.95 13.19 -9.91
CA LYS A 400 5.32 13.64 -11.26
C LYS A 400 4.57 12.87 -12.35
N ALA A 401 4.44 11.54 -12.21
CA ALA A 401 3.70 10.73 -13.18
C ALA A 401 2.21 11.10 -13.20
N VAL A 402 1.61 11.38 -12.05
CA VAL A 402 0.19 11.72 -11.88
C VAL A 402 -0.08 13.19 -12.25
N HIS A 403 0.64 14.14 -11.67
CA HIS A 403 0.35 15.59 -11.80
C HIS A 403 1.19 16.32 -12.86
N GLY A 404 2.33 15.76 -13.24
CA GLY A 404 3.33 16.41 -14.09
C GLY A 404 4.36 17.21 -13.28
N LEU A 405 5.47 17.59 -13.94
CA LEU A 405 6.65 18.18 -13.27
C LEU A 405 6.34 19.50 -12.56
N ALA A 406 5.68 20.45 -13.25
CA ALA A 406 5.45 21.80 -12.71
C ALA A 406 4.63 21.77 -11.40
N LYS A 407 3.51 21.01 -11.37
CA LYS A 407 2.68 20.89 -10.17
C LYS A 407 3.41 20.15 -9.04
N THR A 408 4.20 19.14 -9.36
CA THR A 408 5.01 18.43 -8.37
C THR A 408 6.06 19.33 -7.74
N MET A 409 6.68 20.21 -8.51
CA MET A 409 7.63 21.21 -8.00
C MET A 409 6.94 22.22 -7.08
N LEU A 410 5.79 22.77 -7.50
CA LEU A 410 5.00 23.68 -6.66
C LEU A 410 4.55 23.03 -5.35
N ALA A 411 4.07 21.78 -5.41
CA ALA A 411 3.71 21.03 -4.21
C ALA A 411 4.90 20.79 -3.29
N ALA A 412 6.09 20.50 -3.84
CA ALA A 412 7.29 20.31 -3.05
C ALA A 412 7.74 21.60 -2.33
N ILE A 413 7.64 22.76 -2.99
CA ILE A 413 7.93 24.06 -2.38
C ILE A 413 6.89 24.38 -1.29
N GLY A 414 5.61 24.18 -1.58
CA GLY A 414 4.52 24.38 -0.62
C GLY A 414 4.68 23.51 0.63
N GLU A 415 5.09 22.25 0.47
CA GLU A 415 5.37 21.33 1.59
C GLU A 415 6.49 21.84 2.51
N ILE A 416 7.56 22.41 1.94
CA ILE A 416 8.68 22.98 2.72
C ILE A 416 8.19 24.16 3.57
N ILE A 417 7.35 25.03 2.99
CA ILE A 417 6.80 26.19 3.70
C ILE A 417 5.85 25.76 4.81
N VAL A 418 4.93 24.85 4.49
CA VAL A 418 3.89 24.38 5.40
C VAL A 418 4.47 23.57 6.57
N ARG A 419 5.51 22.75 6.35
CA ARG A 419 6.19 21.99 7.42
C ARG A 419 6.79 22.89 8.51
N ARG A 420 7.13 24.14 8.19
CA ARG A 420 7.63 25.11 9.17
C ARG A 420 6.53 25.79 9.97
N ALA A 421 5.29 25.80 9.47
CA ALA A 421 4.16 26.54 10.02
C ALA A 421 3.11 25.67 10.74
N ARG A 422 3.15 24.34 10.62
CA ARG A 422 2.14 23.44 11.18
C ARG A 422 2.72 22.55 12.29
N PRO A 423 1.93 22.25 13.34
CA PRO A 423 2.29 21.21 14.30
C PRO A 423 2.48 19.88 13.55
N ARG A 424 3.43 19.07 14.02
CA ARG A 424 3.84 17.83 13.34
C ARG A 424 2.83 16.70 13.45
N ILE A 425 2.00 16.73 14.47
CA ILE A 425 0.90 15.77 14.67
C ILE A 425 -0.41 16.52 14.79
N LYS A 426 -1.44 16.00 14.12
CA LYS A 426 -2.82 16.49 14.23
C LYS A 426 -3.60 15.55 15.14
N LEU A 427 -4.15 16.07 16.21
CA LEU A 427 -4.98 15.36 17.19
C LEU A 427 -6.49 15.36 16.81
N HIS A 428 -6.81 15.40 15.49
CA HIS A 428 -8.21 15.45 15.01
C HIS A 428 -8.58 14.18 14.29
#